data_5d9f456725cf3ce95658a0f27e603a42
#
_entry.id   5d9f456725cf3ce95658a0f27e603a42
#
_cell.length_a   1.000
_cell.length_b   1.000
_cell.length_c   1.000
_cell.angle_alpha   90.00
_cell.angle_beta   90.00
_cell.angle_gamma   90.00
#
_symmetry.space_group_name_H-M   'P 1'
#
loop_
_entity.id
_entity.type
_entity.pdbx_description
1 polymer ?
#
loop_
_entity_poly.entity_id
_entity_poly.type
_entity_poly.pdbx_seq_one_letter_code
_entity_poly.pdbx_strand_id
1 'polypeptide(L)'
;MTGLLTEIVSNSLALDASQDWDDVYLYTPFLNDQALLYEYAECLAAQAFLRIAQLSYSVRQRPNAEFISPSGKVPLLKVRRTLVPEFSGIVDFVAKKGIKLCAHLSDTQVAEMRAHMSLIDVLLRNVELYITWKHDDTYKQLTRYRYGSVYKWPLNWILPALKRREILTKLQDNGWADKGVDEVLEQYDKALRALSSQLGSKPFLFGNQPTEADALLFGHLFTIITTKLPCMDLKNAILSYANLQEFSTRFETEYFKI
;
A
#
# COMPACT_ATOMS: atom_id res chain seq x y z
N MET A 1 -28.69 -20.82 18.11
CA MET A 1 -27.51 -21.50 17.47
C MET A 1 -26.45 -20.54 16.90
N THR A 2 -26.74 -19.26 16.74
CA THR A 2 -25.79 -18.25 16.25
C THR A 2 -24.70 -17.88 17.27
N GLY A 3 -24.94 -17.94 18.57
CA GLY A 3 -23.95 -17.58 19.59
C GLY A 3 -22.75 -18.52 19.69
N LEU A 4 -22.96 -19.82 19.52
CA LEU A 4 -21.92 -20.84 19.67
C LEU A 4 -20.89 -20.77 18.52
N LEU A 5 -21.34 -20.50 17.29
CA LEU A 5 -20.45 -20.31 16.13
C LEU A 5 -19.64 -19.02 16.26
N THR A 6 -20.25 -17.93 16.74
CA THR A 6 -19.56 -16.67 17.00
C THR A 6 -18.52 -16.82 18.12
N GLU A 7 -18.83 -17.61 19.15
CA GLU A 7 -17.92 -17.89 20.27
C GLU A 7 -16.75 -18.80 19.84
N ILE A 8 -17.01 -19.83 19.01
CA ILE A 8 -15.96 -20.69 18.45
C ILE A 8 -15.04 -19.91 17.52
N VAL A 9 -15.60 -19.04 16.66
CA VAL A 9 -14.79 -18.16 15.77
C VAL A 9 -14.03 -17.14 16.60
N SER A 10 -14.63 -16.54 17.63
CA SER A 10 -13.97 -15.61 18.53
C SER A 10 -12.85 -16.28 19.33
N ASN A 11 -13.07 -17.50 19.81
CA ASN A 11 -12.05 -18.28 20.54
C ASN A 11 -10.95 -18.79 19.61
N SER A 12 -11.24 -19.18 18.36
CA SER A 12 -10.21 -19.54 17.39
C SER A 12 -9.36 -18.33 16.98
N LEU A 13 -9.97 -17.15 16.85
CA LEU A 13 -9.26 -15.88 16.62
C LEU A 13 -8.43 -15.45 17.84
N ALA A 14 -8.93 -15.68 19.04
CA ALA A 14 -8.19 -15.41 20.29
C ALA A 14 -7.01 -16.38 20.50
N LEU A 15 -7.16 -17.65 20.12
CA LEU A 15 -6.09 -18.64 20.11
C LEU A 15 -5.01 -18.29 19.07
N ASP A 16 -5.40 -17.78 17.89
CA ASP A 16 -4.46 -17.28 16.88
C ASP A 16 -3.72 -16.00 17.34
N ALA A 17 -4.38 -15.14 18.11
CA ALA A 17 -3.76 -13.94 18.65
C ALA A 17 -2.65 -14.23 19.68
N SER A 18 -2.64 -15.41 20.29
CA SER A 18 -1.61 -15.87 21.25
C SER A 18 -0.41 -16.56 20.59
N GLN A 19 -0.40 -16.72 19.27
CA GLN A 19 0.72 -17.34 18.56
C GLN A 19 1.96 -16.43 18.62
N ASP A 20 3.11 -17.02 18.95
CA ASP A 20 4.40 -16.35 18.95
C ASP A 20 4.73 -15.77 17.57
N TRP A 21 5.50 -14.69 17.53
CA TRP A 21 5.93 -14.01 16.30
C TRP A 21 7.14 -14.71 15.70
N ASP A 22 6.91 -15.92 15.16
CA ASP A 22 7.96 -16.79 14.58
C ASP A 22 7.66 -17.12 13.11
N ASP A 23 8.70 -17.46 12.37
CA ASP A 23 8.60 -17.88 10.96
C ASP A 23 7.83 -16.85 10.10
N VAL A 24 8.20 -15.57 10.25
CA VAL A 24 7.50 -14.45 9.62
C VAL A 24 8.11 -14.08 8.28
N TYR A 25 7.29 -14.16 7.24
CA TYR A 25 7.67 -13.79 5.88
C TYR A 25 6.70 -12.79 5.28
N LEU A 26 7.25 -11.72 4.72
CA LEU A 26 6.50 -10.79 3.88
C LEU A 26 6.72 -11.16 2.41
N TYR A 27 5.68 -11.68 1.77
CA TYR A 27 5.72 -12.01 0.35
C TYR A 27 5.34 -10.76 -0.46
N THR A 28 6.21 -10.44 -1.42
CA THR A 28 6.05 -9.33 -2.35
C THR A 28 6.36 -9.79 -3.77
N PRO A 29 5.90 -9.11 -4.83
CA PRO A 29 6.46 -9.28 -6.16
C PRO A 29 7.91 -8.80 -6.19
N PHE A 30 8.62 -8.99 -7.30
CA PHE A 30 9.93 -8.38 -7.49
C PHE A 30 9.76 -6.86 -7.56
N LEU A 31 10.07 -6.15 -6.47
CA LEU A 31 9.72 -4.73 -6.32
C LEU A 31 10.38 -3.85 -7.38
N ASN A 32 11.63 -4.13 -7.75
CA ASN A 32 12.36 -3.33 -8.73
C ASN A 32 12.00 -3.66 -10.19
N ASP A 33 11.65 -4.91 -10.46
CA ASP A 33 11.52 -5.41 -11.83
C ASP A 33 10.07 -5.63 -12.25
N GLN A 34 9.19 -6.06 -11.35
CA GLN A 34 7.82 -6.47 -11.65
C GLN A 34 6.76 -5.53 -11.06
N ALA A 35 6.90 -5.12 -9.81
CA ALA A 35 5.87 -4.36 -9.11
C ALA A 35 5.58 -3.02 -9.79
N LEU A 36 4.30 -2.66 -9.85
CA LEU A 36 3.81 -1.38 -10.31
C LEU A 36 3.54 -0.46 -9.13
N LEU A 37 3.12 0.79 -9.38
CA LEU A 37 3.03 1.82 -8.34
C LEU A 37 2.26 1.33 -7.11
N TYR A 38 1.01 0.91 -7.29
CA TYR A 38 0.16 0.53 -6.17
C TYR A 38 0.71 -0.67 -5.39
N GLU A 39 1.10 -1.74 -6.08
CA GLU A 39 1.65 -2.94 -5.41
C GLU A 39 2.96 -2.63 -4.69
N TYR A 40 3.78 -1.76 -5.26
CA TYR A 40 5.02 -1.33 -4.63
C TYR A 40 4.75 -0.48 -3.38
N ALA A 41 3.84 0.48 -3.48
CA ALA A 41 3.43 1.36 -2.37
C ALA A 41 2.92 0.54 -1.17
N GLU A 42 2.00 -0.38 -1.39
CA GLU A 42 1.44 -1.25 -0.35
C GLU A 42 2.52 -2.16 0.29
N CYS A 43 3.42 -2.70 -0.52
CA CYS A 43 4.52 -3.53 -0.01
C CYS A 43 5.51 -2.71 0.84
N LEU A 44 5.82 -1.47 0.44
CA LEU A 44 6.64 -0.56 1.23
C LEU A 44 5.94 -0.11 2.51
N ALA A 45 4.65 0.20 2.44
CA ALA A 45 3.85 0.55 3.60
C ALA A 45 3.87 -0.56 4.66
N ALA A 46 3.69 -1.81 4.25
CA ALA A 46 3.78 -2.95 5.16
C ALA A 46 5.17 -3.12 5.77
N GLN A 47 6.24 -2.93 4.98
CA GLN A 47 7.60 -2.97 5.51
C GLN A 47 7.84 -1.82 6.51
N ALA A 48 7.40 -0.60 6.18
CA ALA A 48 7.48 0.56 7.06
C ALA A 48 6.77 0.31 8.38
N PHE A 49 5.52 -0.14 8.32
CA PHE A 49 4.72 -0.47 9.50
C PHE A 49 5.40 -1.51 10.40
N LEU A 50 5.88 -2.62 9.84
CA LEU A 50 6.55 -3.67 10.60
C LEU A 50 7.87 -3.18 11.23
N ARG A 51 8.61 -2.29 10.57
CA ARG A 51 9.84 -1.68 11.11
C ARG A 51 9.55 -0.71 12.23
N ILE A 52 8.54 0.17 12.10
CA ILE A 52 8.10 1.07 13.19
C ILE A 52 7.65 0.24 14.40
N ALA A 53 6.90 -0.82 14.17
CA ALA A 53 6.44 -1.74 15.22
C ALA A 53 7.57 -2.61 15.81
N GLN A 54 8.79 -2.51 15.29
CA GLN A 54 9.97 -3.31 15.68
C GLN A 54 9.74 -4.83 15.59
N LEU A 55 8.93 -5.25 14.63
CA LEU A 55 8.61 -6.65 14.38
C LEU A 55 9.58 -7.25 13.36
N SER A 56 10.22 -8.34 13.71
CA SER A 56 11.16 -9.04 12.81
C SER A 56 10.40 -9.77 11.70
N TYR A 57 10.90 -9.65 10.47
CA TYR A 57 10.36 -10.35 9.30
C TYR A 57 11.45 -10.54 8.24
N SER A 58 11.21 -11.48 7.33
CA SER A 58 12.05 -11.67 6.15
C SER A 58 11.24 -11.44 4.88
N VAL A 59 11.76 -10.61 3.97
CA VAL A 59 11.11 -10.38 2.67
C VAL A 59 11.38 -11.57 1.74
N ARG A 60 10.33 -12.12 1.15
CA ARG A 60 10.40 -13.15 0.11
C ARG A 60 9.73 -12.66 -1.16
N GLN A 61 10.55 -12.31 -2.13
CA GLN A 61 10.06 -11.90 -3.45
C GLN A 61 9.64 -13.13 -4.26
N ARG A 62 8.44 -13.05 -4.86
CA ARG A 62 7.87 -14.11 -5.70
C ARG A 62 7.15 -13.51 -6.91
N PRO A 63 7.36 -14.05 -8.13
CA PRO A 63 6.71 -13.54 -9.33
C PRO A 63 5.18 -13.70 -9.29
N ASN A 64 4.70 -14.65 -8.52
CA ASN A 64 3.29 -14.99 -8.36
C ASN A 64 2.73 -14.61 -6.98
N ALA A 65 3.30 -13.62 -6.31
CA ALA A 65 2.90 -13.22 -4.95
C ALA A 65 1.39 -12.91 -4.85
N GLU A 66 0.81 -12.22 -5.84
CA GLU A 66 -0.61 -11.93 -5.88
C GLU A 66 -1.49 -13.19 -5.97
N PHE A 67 -1.05 -14.23 -6.68
CA PHE A 67 -1.81 -15.48 -6.87
C PHE A 67 -1.74 -16.40 -5.65
N ILE A 68 -0.74 -16.23 -4.78
CA ILE A 68 -0.63 -16.98 -3.51
C ILE A 68 -1.50 -16.31 -2.43
N SER A 69 -1.80 -15.04 -2.59
CA SER A 69 -2.58 -14.26 -1.64
C SER A 69 -4.06 -14.65 -1.68
N PRO A 70 -4.70 -14.92 -0.53
CA PRO A 70 -6.14 -15.22 -0.47
C PRO A 70 -7.04 -14.12 -1.06
N SER A 71 -6.61 -12.87 -1.03
CA SER A 71 -7.34 -11.73 -1.61
C SER A 71 -6.96 -11.44 -3.06
N GLY A 72 -5.98 -12.15 -3.63
CA GLY A 72 -5.43 -11.83 -4.95
C GLY A 72 -4.63 -10.52 -4.99
N LYS A 73 -4.20 -10.00 -3.85
CA LYS A 73 -3.45 -8.75 -3.73
C LYS A 73 -2.21 -8.93 -2.86
N VAL A 74 -1.27 -8.02 -3.00
CA VAL A 74 -0.05 -7.91 -2.19
C VAL A 74 -0.11 -6.62 -1.37
N PRO A 75 0.67 -6.54 -0.26
CA PRO A 75 1.56 -7.55 0.32
C PRO A 75 0.83 -8.73 0.96
N LEU A 76 1.52 -9.84 1.16
CA LEU A 76 1.02 -10.99 1.91
C LEU A 76 1.99 -11.29 3.07
N LEU A 77 1.53 -11.12 4.30
CA LEU A 77 2.28 -11.53 5.49
C LEU A 77 1.93 -12.96 5.84
N LYS A 78 2.95 -13.81 6.02
CA LYS A 78 2.81 -15.15 6.58
C LYS A 78 3.43 -15.14 7.97
N VAL A 79 2.64 -15.55 8.97
CA VAL A 79 3.11 -15.80 10.34
C VAL A 79 2.79 -17.25 10.65
N ARG A 80 3.81 -18.10 10.71
CA ARG A 80 3.66 -19.56 10.84
C ARG A 80 2.73 -20.13 9.74
N ARG A 81 1.50 -20.50 10.10
CA ARG A 81 0.47 -21.05 9.19
C ARG A 81 -0.57 -20.01 8.75
N THR A 82 -0.59 -18.84 9.38
CA THR A 82 -1.57 -17.77 9.09
C THR A 82 -1.09 -16.94 7.92
N LEU A 83 -1.97 -16.70 6.96
CA LEU A 83 -1.76 -15.81 5.81
C LEU A 83 -2.60 -14.56 5.98
N VAL A 84 -1.97 -13.41 5.99
CA VAL A 84 -2.61 -12.10 6.21
C VAL A 84 -2.34 -11.22 4.98
N PRO A 85 -3.33 -11.04 4.11
CA PRO A 85 -3.19 -10.23 2.91
C PRO A 85 -3.41 -8.75 3.19
N GLU A 86 -2.86 -7.91 2.33
CA GLU A 86 -3.05 -6.45 2.26
C GLU A 86 -2.53 -5.70 3.50
N PHE A 87 -2.17 -4.44 3.31
CA PHE A 87 -1.65 -3.59 4.39
C PHE A 87 -2.62 -3.49 5.57
N SER A 88 -3.89 -3.20 5.30
CA SER A 88 -4.93 -3.07 6.33
C SER A 88 -5.10 -4.35 7.15
N GLY A 89 -5.09 -5.52 6.49
CA GLY A 89 -5.16 -6.81 7.17
C GLY A 89 -3.95 -7.06 8.08
N ILE A 90 -2.75 -6.66 7.63
CA ILE A 90 -1.52 -6.76 8.43
C ILE A 90 -1.60 -5.88 9.68
N VAL A 91 -2.06 -4.63 9.53
CA VAL A 91 -2.28 -3.71 10.65
C VAL A 91 -3.27 -4.29 11.66
N ASP A 92 -4.40 -4.79 11.19
CA ASP A 92 -5.44 -5.39 12.06
C ASP A 92 -4.93 -6.66 12.77
N PHE A 93 -4.16 -7.48 12.07
CA PHE A 93 -3.57 -8.69 12.66
C PHE A 93 -2.57 -8.34 13.78
N VAL A 94 -1.71 -7.36 13.56
CA VAL A 94 -0.74 -6.89 14.56
C VAL A 94 -1.45 -6.20 15.73
N ALA A 95 -2.51 -5.44 15.46
CA ALA A 95 -3.33 -4.81 16.51
C ALA A 95 -4.00 -5.84 17.43
N LYS A 96 -4.44 -7.00 16.90
CA LYS A 96 -4.98 -8.12 17.70
C LYS A 96 -3.91 -8.74 18.62
N LYS A 97 -2.63 -8.60 18.30
CA LYS A 97 -1.51 -8.99 19.17
C LYS A 97 -1.15 -7.94 20.21
N GLY A 98 -1.93 -6.87 20.32
CA GLY A 98 -1.73 -5.80 21.32
C GLY A 98 -0.78 -4.68 20.88
N ILE A 99 -0.28 -4.70 19.63
CA ILE A 99 0.65 -3.69 19.12
C ILE A 99 -0.13 -2.75 18.20
N LYS A 100 -0.26 -1.48 18.61
CA LYS A 100 -0.92 -0.41 17.87
C LYS A 100 -0.01 0.81 17.84
N LEU A 101 0.36 1.29 16.68
CA LEU A 101 1.18 2.51 16.56
C LEU A 101 0.39 3.74 17.02
N CYS A 102 -0.93 3.75 16.79
CA CYS A 102 -1.83 4.83 17.19
C CYS A 102 -2.24 4.82 18.68
N ALA A 103 -1.63 3.97 19.54
CA ALA A 103 -2.03 3.83 20.95
C ALA A 103 -1.90 5.13 21.78
N HIS A 104 -1.10 6.08 21.32
CA HIS A 104 -0.88 7.38 21.97
C HIS A 104 -1.91 8.45 21.54
N LEU A 105 -2.76 8.15 20.56
CA LEU A 105 -3.76 9.08 20.03
C LEU A 105 -5.06 9.03 20.82
N SER A 106 -5.77 10.16 20.89
CA SER A 106 -7.16 10.19 21.35
C SER A 106 -8.10 9.51 20.37
N ASP A 107 -9.31 9.12 20.80
CA ASP A 107 -10.31 8.48 19.96
C ASP A 107 -10.67 9.35 18.73
N THR A 108 -10.73 10.67 18.89
CA THR A 108 -10.96 11.62 17.79
C THR A 108 -9.82 11.57 16.79
N GLN A 109 -8.57 11.60 17.25
CA GLN A 109 -7.40 11.52 16.39
C GLN A 109 -7.29 10.15 15.68
N VAL A 110 -7.69 9.06 16.34
CA VAL A 110 -7.76 7.73 15.70
C VAL A 110 -8.80 7.73 14.57
N ALA A 111 -9.95 8.37 14.77
CA ALA A 111 -10.97 8.50 13.72
C ALA A 111 -10.45 9.34 12.54
N GLU A 112 -9.78 10.47 12.81
CA GLU A 112 -9.13 11.30 11.79
C GLU A 112 -8.01 10.53 11.05
N MET A 113 -7.20 9.77 11.76
CA MET A 113 -6.16 8.92 11.17
C MET A 113 -6.77 7.91 10.19
N ARG A 114 -7.82 7.23 10.58
CA ARG A 114 -8.53 6.29 9.71
C ARG A 114 -9.12 6.96 8.48
N ALA A 115 -9.65 8.19 8.63
CA ALA A 115 -10.14 8.97 7.49
C ALA A 115 -9.01 9.31 6.51
N HIS A 116 -7.83 9.70 7.01
CA HIS A 116 -6.65 9.93 6.17
C HIS A 116 -6.13 8.66 5.50
N MET A 117 -6.11 7.53 6.22
CA MET A 117 -5.78 6.23 5.62
C MET A 117 -6.75 5.86 4.50
N SER A 118 -8.05 6.09 4.70
CA SER A 118 -9.06 5.87 3.66
C SER A 118 -8.88 6.81 2.47
N LEU A 119 -8.52 8.08 2.70
CA LEU A 119 -8.17 9.03 1.65
C LEU A 119 -7.00 8.52 0.81
N ILE A 120 -5.93 8.08 1.46
CA ILE A 120 -4.74 7.54 0.80
C ILE A 120 -5.12 6.28 0.00
N ASP A 121 -5.75 5.30 0.63
CA ASP A 121 -6.09 4.03 -0.01
C ASP A 121 -7.08 4.20 -1.19
N VAL A 122 -8.09 5.07 -1.06
CA VAL A 122 -9.07 5.24 -2.14
C VAL A 122 -8.54 6.16 -3.24
N LEU A 123 -7.95 7.31 -2.89
CA LEU A 123 -7.62 8.35 -3.86
C LEU A 123 -6.27 8.09 -4.53
N LEU A 124 -5.19 7.90 -3.75
CA LEU A 124 -3.87 7.67 -4.31
C LEU A 124 -3.82 6.35 -5.08
N ARG A 125 -4.42 5.29 -4.54
CA ARG A 125 -4.52 4.01 -5.24
C ARG A 125 -5.21 4.13 -6.60
N ASN A 126 -6.37 4.80 -6.67
CA ASN A 126 -7.08 4.92 -7.94
C ASN A 126 -6.29 5.76 -8.96
N VAL A 127 -5.58 6.80 -8.51
CA VAL A 127 -4.66 7.57 -9.37
C VAL A 127 -3.53 6.68 -9.89
N GLU A 128 -2.90 5.92 -9.01
CA GLU A 128 -1.80 5.01 -9.38
C GLU A 128 -2.28 3.91 -10.35
N LEU A 129 -3.44 3.31 -10.11
CA LEU A 129 -4.04 2.34 -11.01
C LEU A 129 -4.42 2.97 -12.35
N TYR A 130 -4.96 4.20 -12.35
CA TYR A 130 -5.30 4.93 -13.56
C TYR A 130 -4.04 5.18 -14.41
N ILE A 131 -3.01 5.78 -13.82
CA ILE A 131 -1.78 6.12 -14.53
C ILE A 131 -1.05 4.88 -15.02
N THR A 132 -1.04 3.79 -14.27
CA THR A 132 -0.33 2.57 -14.67
C THR A 132 -1.10 1.76 -15.72
N TRP A 133 -2.42 1.63 -15.59
CA TRP A 133 -3.18 0.68 -16.41
C TRP A 133 -4.08 1.34 -17.45
N LYS A 134 -4.63 2.53 -17.17
CA LYS A 134 -5.52 3.22 -18.10
C LYS A 134 -4.77 4.16 -19.03
N HIS A 135 -3.80 4.93 -18.52
CA HIS A 135 -3.00 5.84 -19.34
C HIS A 135 -2.18 5.06 -20.37
N ASP A 136 -2.51 5.23 -21.64
CA ASP A 136 -2.03 4.37 -22.73
C ASP A 136 -0.51 4.39 -22.91
N ASP A 137 0.13 5.55 -22.77
CA ASP A 137 1.57 5.66 -22.93
C ASP A 137 2.32 4.95 -21.80
N THR A 138 1.87 5.11 -20.56
CA THR A 138 2.45 4.39 -19.42
C THR A 138 2.23 2.88 -19.55
N TYR A 139 1.03 2.47 -19.95
CA TYR A 139 0.76 1.05 -20.17
C TYR A 139 1.67 0.43 -21.24
N LYS A 140 1.82 1.09 -22.39
CA LYS A 140 2.63 0.59 -23.51
C LYS A 140 4.12 0.62 -23.23
N GLN A 141 4.62 1.68 -22.59
CA GLN A 141 6.06 1.90 -22.39
C GLN A 141 6.59 1.21 -21.13
N LEU A 142 5.78 1.04 -20.07
CA LEU A 142 6.21 0.53 -18.79
C LEU A 142 5.41 -0.69 -18.32
N THR A 143 4.11 -0.50 -18.09
CA THR A 143 3.29 -1.45 -17.32
C THR A 143 3.29 -2.85 -17.90
N ARG A 144 3.00 -2.98 -19.21
CA ARG A 144 2.92 -4.27 -19.89
C ARG A 144 4.23 -5.05 -19.81
N TYR A 145 5.35 -4.37 -20.00
CA TYR A 145 6.66 -5.01 -19.97
C TYR A 145 7.04 -5.41 -18.55
N ARG A 146 6.85 -4.50 -17.59
CA ARG A 146 7.24 -4.71 -16.20
C ARG A 146 6.40 -5.82 -15.56
N TYR A 147 5.09 -5.78 -15.68
CA TYR A 147 4.20 -6.83 -15.17
C TYR A 147 4.46 -8.18 -15.86
N GLY A 148 4.74 -8.15 -17.17
CA GLY A 148 5.02 -9.35 -17.96
C GLY A 148 6.43 -9.94 -17.80
N SER A 149 7.39 -9.19 -17.23
CA SER A 149 8.83 -9.52 -17.22
C SER A 149 9.18 -10.88 -16.66
N VAL A 150 8.41 -11.36 -15.71
CA VAL A 150 8.64 -12.62 -14.98
C VAL A 150 8.00 -13.85 -15.65
N TYR A 151 7.20 -13.63 -16.69
CA TYR A 151 6.46 -14.69 -17.38
C TYR A 151 7.10 -15.00 -18.74
N LYS A 152 7.10 -16.30 -19.11
CA LYS A 152 7.53 -16.71 -20.45
C LYS A 152 6.42 -16.48 -21.49
N TRP A 153 6.81 -16.40 -22.75
CA TRP A 153 5.87 -16.38 -23.85
C TRP A 153 4.99 -17.65 -23.84
N PRO A 154 3.66 -17.55 -24.07
CA PRO A 154 2.89 -16.34 -24.40
C PRO A 154 2.32 -15.58 -23.18
N LEU A 155 2.54 -16.06 -21.94
CA LEU A 155 1.93 -15.52 -20.73
C LEU A 155 2.34 -14.07 -20.46
N ASN A 156 3.55 -13.68 -20.83
CA ASN A 156 4.04 -12.30 -20.72
C ASN A 156 3.24 -11.27 -21.53
N TRP A 157 2.39 -11.73 -22.47
CA TRP A 157 1.46 -10.90 -23.23
C TRP A 157 0.02 -11.04 -22.75
N ILE A 158 -0.38 -12.26 -22.43
CA ILE A 158 -1.76 -12.59 -22.05
C ILE A 158 -2.08 -12.01 -20.67
N LEU A 159 -1.21 -12.24 -19.67
CA LEU A 159 -1.48 -11.84 -18.30
C LEU A 159 -1.58 -10.32 -18.11
N PRO A 160 -0.70 -9.48 -18.69
CA PRO A 160 -0.87 -8.03 -18.62
C PRO A 160 -2.19 -7.55 -19.25
N ALA A 161 -2.64 -8.16 -20.34
CA ALA A 161 -3.90 -7.80 -21.00
C ALA A 161 -5.13 -8.18 -20.14
N LEU A 162 -5.11 -9.36 -19.52
CA LEU A 162 -6.16 -9.78 -18.59
C LEU A 162 -6.20 -8.90 -17.34
N LYS A 163 -5.04 -8.60 -16.77
CA LYS A 163 -4.93 -7.70 -15.60
C LYS A 163 -5.41 -6.30 -15.93
N ARG A 164 -5.03 -5.76 -17.10
CA ARG A 164 -5.53 -4.47 -17.55
C ARG A 164 -7.06 -4.44 -17.58
N ARG A 165 -7.68 -5.48 -18.17
CA ARG A 165 -9.15 -5.57 -18.22
C ARG A 165 -9.77 -5.57 -16.82
N GLU A 166 -9.22 -6.36 -15.90
CA GLU A 166 -9.67 -6.40 -14.50
C GLU A 166 -9.60 -5.00 -13.85
N ILE A 167 -8.46 -4.31 -13.99
CA ILE A 167 -8.26 -2.99 -13.40
C ILE A 167 -9.17 -1.94 -14.04
N LEU A 168 -9.35 -1.97 -15.37
CA LEU A 168 -10.27 -1.04 -16.03
C LEU A 168 -11.72 -1.24 -15.56
N THR A 169 -12.16 -2.48 -15.33
CA THR A 169 -13.48 -2.75 -14.73
C THR A 169 -13.56 -2.15 -13.33
N LYS A 170 -12.55 -2.34 -12.48
CA LYS A 170 -12.51 -1.73 -11.12
C LYS A 170 -12.55 -0.20 -11.16
N LEU A 171 -11.82 0.42 -12.10
CA LEU A 171 -11.86 1.86 -12.29
C LEU A 171 -13.23 2.34 -12.77
N GLN A 172 -13.92 1.55 -13.62
CA GLN A 172 -15.29 1.84 -14.04
C GLN A 172 -16.27 1.79 -12.87
N ASP A 173 -16.20 0.73 -12.06
CA ASP A 173 -17.07 0.54 -10.89
C ASP A 173 -16.89 1.68 -9.86
N ASN A 174 -15.70 2.23 -9.78
CA ASN A 174 -15.35 3.35 -8.90
C ASN A 174 -15.60 4.75 -9.52
N GLY A 175 -16.09 4.83 -10.77
CA GLY A 175 -16.31 6.09 -11.47
C GLY A 175 -15.04 6.82 -11.91
N TRP A 176 -13.94 6.09 -12.09
CA TRP A 176 -12.65 6.65 -12.51
C TRP A 176 -12.33 6.42 -14.00
N ALA A 177 -12.98 5.46 -14.64
CA ALA A 177 -12.66 5.11 -16.02
C ALA A 177 -12.99 6.21 -17.03
N ASP A 178 -13.98 7.05 -16.77
CA ASP A 178 -14.43 8.10 -17.69
C ASP A 178 -13.73 9.44 -17.47
N LYS A 179 -12.89 9.54 -16.42
CA LYS A 179 -12.14 10.76 -16.11
C LYS A 179 -11.02 11.02 -17.12
N GLY A 180 -10.80 12.29 -17.43
CA GLY A 180 -9.61 12.74 -18.14
C GLY A 180 -8.38 12.76 -17.23
N VAL A 181 -7.19 12.73 -17.84
CA VAL A 181 -5.92 12.78 -17.09
C VAL A 181 -5.85 14.04 -16.21
N ASP A 182 -6.25 15.18 -16.73
CA ASP A 182 -6.22 16.46 -16.00
C ASP A 182 -7.12 16.41 -14.75
N GLU A 183 -8.31 15.80 -14.86
CA GLU A 183 -9.21 15.62 -13.71
C GLU A 183 -8.60 14.69 -12.65
N VAL A 184 -7.93 13.63 -13.10
CA VAL A 184 -7.23 12.70 -12.19
C VAL A 184 -6.09 13.40 -11.46
N LEU A 185 -5.31 14.23 -12.16
CA LEU A 185 -4.23 15.02 -11.57
C LEU A 185 -4.74 16.09 -10.62
N GLU A 186 -5.87 16.73 -10.94
CA GLU A 186 -6.53 17.68 -10.02
C GLU A 186 -6.97 17.02 -8.71
N GLN A 187 -7.56 15.81 -8.79
CA GLN A 187 -7.97 15.06 -7.60
C GLN A 187 -6.74 14.60 -6.80
N TYR A 188 -5.68 14.23 -7.48
CA TYR A 188 -4.40 13.89 -6.84
C TYR A 188 -3.83 15.09 -6.07
N ASP A 189 -3.76 16.27 -6.69
CA ASP A 189 -3.30 17.49 -6.04
C ASP A 189 -4.14 17.86 -4.81
N LYS A 190 -5.49 17.73 -4.90
CA LYS A 190 -6.39 17.95 -3.75
C LYS A 190 -6.05 17.02 -2.58
N ALA A 191 -5.75 15.74 -2.86
CA ALA A 191 -5.34 14.79 -1.82
C ALA A 191 -3.98 15.16 -1.21
N LEU A 192 -2.99 15.48 -2.04
CA LEU A 192 -1.67 15.90 -1.57
C LEU A 192 -1.77 17.17 -0.71
N ARG A 193 -2.60 18.13 -1.10
CA ARG A 193 -2.84 19.35 -0.34
C ARG A 193 -3.44 19.07 1.04
N ALA A 194 -4.41 18.15 1.12
CA ALA A 194 -5.00 17.75 2.39
C ALA A 194 -3.96 17.06 3.30
N LEU A 195 -3.16 16.14 2.75
CA LEU A 195 -2.11 15.44 3.47
C LEU A 195 -0.98 16.39 3.90
N SER A 196 -0.57 17.32 3.04
CA SER A 196 0.40 18.37 3.36
C SER A 196 -0.09 19.29 4.48
N SER A 197 -1.36 19.67 4.44
CA SER A 197 -1.98 20.50 5.49
C SER A 197 -2.05 19.75 6.82
N GLN A 198 -2.42 18.46 6.80
CA GLN A 198 -2.43 17.62 8.01
C GLN A 198 -1.03 17.43 8.59
N LEU A 199 -0.03 17.22 7.75
CA LEU A 199 1.36 17.10 8.18
C LEU A 199 1.87 18.43 8.77
N GLY A 200 1.63 19.54 8.08
CA GLY A 200 2.12 20.87 8.50
C GLY A 200 3.64 20.88 8.68
N SER A 201 4.10 21.32 9.82
CA SER A 201 5.50 21.32 10.25
C SER A 201 5.86 20.15 11.20
N LYS A 202 4.92 19.23 11.41
CA LYS A 202 5.13 18.07 12.30
C LYS A 202 6.03 17.03 11.64
N PRO A 203 6.76 16.21 12.41
CA PRO A 203 7.52 15.10 11.86
C PRO A 203 6.64 13.99 11.25
N PHE A 204 5.45 13.76 11.81
CA PHE A 204 4.47 12.77 11.36
C PHE A 204 3.07 13.36 11.34
N LEU A 205 2.14 12.72 10.64
CA LEU A 205 0.77 13.23 10.44
C LEU A 205 0.06 13.60 11.74
N PHE A 206 0.29 12.84 12.81
CA PHE A 206 -0.38 13.00 14.10
C PHE A 206 0.55 13.40 15.24
N GLY A 207 1.69 14.00 14.97
CA GLY A 207 2.59 14.53 15.98
C GLY A 207 4.02 14.03 15.87
N ASN A 208 4.61 13.64 17.01
CA ASN A 208 6.03 13.30 17.10
C ASN A 208 6.31 11.78 16.98
N GLN A 209 5.27 10.97 16.96
CA GLN A 209 5.39 9.52 16.83
C GLN A 209 4.67 9.07 15.55
N PRO A 210 5.26 8.13 14.77
CA PRO A 210 4.65 7.62 13.55
C PRO A 210 3.47 6.72 13.86
N THR A 211 2.49 6.76 12.97
CA THR A 211 1.28 5.96 13.00
C THR A 211 1.17 5.04 11.78
N GLU A 212 0.14 4.23 11.74
CA GLU A 212 -0.20 3.40 10.59
C GLU A 212 -0.41 4.24 9.31
N ALA A 213 -0.98 5.45 9.46
CA ALA A 213 -1.18 6.38 8.35
C ALA A 213 0.13 6.90 7.77
N ASP A 214 1.15 7.12 8.59
CA ASP A 214 2.47 7.56 8.14
C ASP A 214 3.18 6.46 7.33
N ALA A 215 3.06 5.21 7.75
CA ALA A 215 3.59 4.07 7.01
C ALA A 215 2.94 3.94 5.63
N LEU A 216 1.61 4.10 5.56
CA LEU A 216 0.86 4.05 4.31
C LEU A 216 1.23 5.23 3.39
N LEU A 217 1.23 6.45 3.91
CA LEU A 217 1.62 7.65 3.17
C LEU A 217 3.05 7.53 2.60
N PHE A 218 3.99 7.09 3.42
CA PHE A 218 5.37 6.88 2.98
C PHE A 218 5.45 5.91 1.79
N GLY A 219 4.75 4.78 1.85
CA GLY A 219 4.73 3.80 0.78
C GLY A 219 4.32 4.42 -0.56
N HIS A 220 3.24 5.20 -0.58
CA HIS A 220 2.73 5.86 -1.79
C HIS A 220 3.65 6.97 -2.30
N LEU A 221 4.08 7.89 -1.42
CA LEU A 221 4.96 9.00 -1.83
C LEU A 221 6.30 8.49 -2.34
N PHE A 222 6.95 7.61 -1.60
CA PHE A 222 8.26 7.08 -1.95
C PHE A 222 8.24 6.32 -3.27
N THR A 223 7.22 5.51 -3.49
CA THR A 223 7.08 4.76 -4.73
C THR A 223 7.00 5.67 -5.95
N ILE A 224 6.19 6.75 -5.88
CA ILE A 224 6.05 7.70 -7.00
C ILE A 224 7.33 8.51 -7.21
N ILE A 225 7.97 8.95 -6.13
CA ILE A 225 9.23 9.74 -6.21
C ILE A 225 10.35 8.92 -6.86
N THR A 226 10.46 7.63 -6.55
CA THR A 226 11.58 6.78 -6.96
C THR A 226 11.35 6.00 -8.25
N THR A 227 10.09 5.75 -8.62
CA THR A 227 9.77 5.01 -9.85
C THR A 227 9.96 5.91 -11.08
N LYS A 228 10.69 5.39 -12.07
CA LYS A 228 10.86 6.07 -13.37
C LYS A 228 9.59 5.87 -14.21
N LEU A 229 8.68 6.83 -14.14
CA LEU A 229 7.48 6.85 -14.97
C LEU A 229 7.76 7.60 -16.28
N PRO A 230 7.08 7.22 -17.40
CA PRO A 230 7.11 8.00 -18.64
C PRO A 230 6.54 9.42 -18.45
N CYS A 231 5.53 9.57 -17.58
CA CYS A 231 4.92 10.84 -17.22
C CYS A 231 5.40 11.27 -15.83
N MET A 232 5.90 12.50 -15.72
CA MET A 232 6.45 13.06 -14.47
C MET A 232 5.41 13.79 -13.62
N ASP A 233 4.15 13.88 -14.05
CA ASP A 233 3.14 14.74 -13.42
C ASP A 233 2.88 14.38 -11.97
N LEU A 234 2.74 13.09 -11.65
CA LEU A 234 2.56 12.64 -10.26
C LEU A 234 3.75 13.02 -9.38
N LYS A 235 4.96 12.81 -9.89
CA LYS A 235 6.19 13.17 -9.16
C LYS A 235 6.28 14.68 -8.95
N ASN A 236 6.04 15.46 -10.00
CA ASN A 236 6.07 16.92 -9.93
C ASN A 236 5.03 17.47 -8.96
N ALA A 237 3.84 16.86 -8.91
CA ALA A 237 2.81 17.21 -7.94
C ALA A 237 3.29 17.01 -6.49
N ILE A 238 3.95 15.87 -6.17
CA ILE A 238 4.52 15.67 -4.83
C ILE A 238 5.62 16.69 -4.53
N LEU A 239 6.51 16.96 -5.49
CA LEU A 239 7.63 17.90 -5.33
C LEU A 239 7.17 19.35 -5.13
N SER A 240 5.91 19.69 -5.44
CA SER A 240 5.31 20.98 -5.11
C SER A 240 5.02 21.16 -3.62
N TYR A 241 5.05 20.09 -2.84
CA TYR A 241 4.82 20.08 -1.39
C TYR A 241 6.11 19.72 -0.64
N ALA A 242 6.92 20.72 -0.28
CA ALA A 242 8.21 20.53 0.36
C ALA A 242 8.15 19.64 1.62
N ASN A 243 7.12 19.83 2.46
CA ASN A 243 6.95 19.04 3.68
C ASN A 243 6.67 17.56 3.42
N LEU A 244 5.97 17.20 2.34
CA LEU A 244 5.75 15.80 1.94
C LEU A 244 7.04 15.16 1.41
N GLN A 245 7.84 15.93 0.68
CA GLN A 245 9.15 15.48 0.21
C GLN A 245 10.11 15.25 1.38
N GLU A 246 10.20 16.22 2.30
CA GLU A 246 11.03 16.12 3.51
C GLU A 246 10.59 14.94 4.39
N PHE A 247 9.27 14.75 4.56
CA PHE A 247 8.72 13.61 5.26
C PHE A 247 9.19 12.29 4.64
N SER A 248 9.07 12.12 3.32
CA SER A 248 9.47 10.90 2.63
C SER A 248 10.97 10.61 2.79
N THR A 249 11.82 11.64 2.65
CA THR A 249 13.28 11.51 2.78
C THR A 249 13.69 11.17 4.22
N ARG A 250 13.10 11.86 5.20
CA ARG A 250 13.36 11.58 6.63
C ARG A 250 12.93 10.17 7.00
N PHE A 251 11.74 9.76 6.58
CA PHE A 251 11.20 8.44 6.86
C PHE A 251 12.08 7.32 6.25
N GLU A 252 12.54 7.50 5.01
CA GLU A 252 13.50 6.58 4.38
C GLU A 252 14.78 6.47 5.20
N THR A 253 15.33 7.61 5.63
CA THR A 253 16.59 7.66 6.38
C THR A 253 16.45 6.97 7.74
N GLU A 254 15.33 7.17 8.42
CA GLU A 254 15.10 6.65 9.78
C GLU A 254 14.80 5.14 9.79
N TYR A 255 14.02 4.66 8.82
CA TYR A 255 13.51 3.28 8.85
C TYR A 255 14.08 2.36 7.78
N PHE A 256 14.75 2.86 6.73
CA PHE A 256 15.23 2.04 5.60
C PHE A 256 16.73 2.12 5.34
N LYS A 257 17.40 3.22 5.69
CA LYS A 257 18.86 3.32 5.63
C LYS A 257 19.44 2.88 6.97
N ILE A 258 19.92 1.66 7.01
CA ILE A 258 20.67 1.10 8.14
C ILE A 258 22.13 1.00 7.71
#